data_0dd0f2ba31cc4df9e0c7b455989b8474
#
_entry.id   0dd0f2ba31cc4df9e0c7b455989b8474
#
_cell.length_a   1.000
_cell.length_b   1.000
_cell.length_c   1.000
_cell.angle_alpha   90.00
_cell.angle_beta   90.00
_cell.angle_gamma   90.00
#
_symmetry.space_group_name_H-M   'P 1'
#
loop_
_entity.id
_entity.type
_entity.pdbx_description
1 polymer ?
#
loop_
_entity_poly.entity_id
_entity_poly.type
_entity_poly.pdbx_seq_one_letter_code
_entity_poly.pdbx_strand_id
1 'polypeptide(L)'
;MTNFLLQEGYKSIAPFFTIQGEINNYFKRNILTSTFTGGFLFNKNTFIDEKGYYLGINAKGGIVIFNIWQKDSDRTNSNMVIVGSSGSGKSVAVKHIAYNEIPSSKILIIDPENEYSYLCKNLGGKIINCNGGEKGGILNPLQVRIDREEDSNSLALHFQFLRTFFSILYPSLQDMEFSALELLLEELYQKFNISKNTNIARLKNTDFPKLEDLYFFIEEKNKQKYNVIYEKILSLIRPICVGQSSDIWNGYTNIDINTDMTVFNTSSMHKFQEQYKRAQYYNIMSYCWDFLSRDVNERTILIADECHMLIDPNIPQTLEYLKNISKRARKYNSNIIVITQSIQDFLNEKIRLYGQSLFTNSTYKLFFKLDGQDLRDVQETFKLTDKETQLIYNAKIGEALFIAGIRKIFINM
;
A
#
# COMPACT_ATOMS: atom_id res chain seq x y z
N MET A 1 -7.42 -60.51 39.42
CA MET A 1 -7.01 -59.19 39.98
C MET A 1 -7.77 -58.01 39.40
N THR A 2 -8.28 -58.10 38.19
CA THR A 2 -8.91 -56.96 37.50
C THR A 2 -10.30 -56.57 37.98
N ASN A 3 -11.09 -57.50 38.58
CA ASN A 3 -12.46 -57.21 38.97
C ASN A 3 -12.60 -56.36 40.24
N PHE A 4 -11.61 -56.32 41.11
CA PHE A 4 -11.62 -55.53 42.35
C PHE A 4 -11.31 -54.05 42.17
N LEU A 5 -10.67 -53.68 41.08
CA LEU A 5 -10.27 -52.29 40.81
C LEU A 5 -11.13 -51.62 39.72
N LEU A 6 -12.21 -52.27 39.28
CA LEU A 6 -13.05 -51.74 38.19
C LEU A 6 -13.76 -50.46 38.59
N GLN A 7 -14.23 -50.38 39.85
CA GLN A 7 -14.93 -49.22 40.38
C GLN A 7 -13.97 -48.01 40.59
N GLU A 8 -12.79 -48.29 41.12
CA GLU A 8 -11.73 -47.30 41.29
C GLU A 8 -11.18 -46.83 39.91
N GLY A 9 -11.04 -47.76 38.96
CA GLY A 9 -10.68 -47.45 37.60
C GLY A 9 -11.71 -46.52 36.94
N TYR A 10 -12.98 -46.81 37.09
CA TYR A 10 -14.05 -45.94 36.59
C TYR A 10 -14.00 -44.55 37.22
N LYS A 11 -13.83 -44.47 38.55
CA LYS A 11 -13.71 -43.17 39.26
C LYS A 11 -12.46 -42.42 38.86
N SER A 12 -11.36 -43.07 38.51
CA SER A 12 -10.10 -42.42 38.05
C SER A 12 -10.21 -41.86 36.65
N ILE A 13 -11.07 -42.43 35.80
CA ILE A 13 -11.33 -41.96 34.43
C ILE A 13 -12.39 -40.85 34.40
N ALA A 14 -13.26 -40.84 35.42
CA ALA A 14 -14.31 -39.82 35.51
C ALA A 14 -13.74 -38.42 35.73
N PRO A 15 -14.36 -37.35 35.21
CA PRO A 15 -13.84 -36.00 35.23
C PRO A 15 -13.89 -35.30 36.61
N PHE A 16 -13.83 -36.09 37.70
CA PHE A 16 -13.88 -35.58 39.08
C PHE A 16 -12.51 -35.28 39.67
N PHE A 17 -11.43 -35.47 38.91
CA PHE A 17 -10.05 -35.26 39.34
C PHE A 17 -9.67 -35.95 40.67
N THR A 18 -10.29 -37.07 40.99
CA THR A 18 -10.01 -37.83 42.24
C THR A 18 -8.92 -38.86 41.99
N ILE A 19 -7.85 -38.80 42.78
CA ILE A 19 -6.77 -39.79 42.77
C ILE A 19 -7.18 -40.98 43.64
N GLN A 20 -7.35 -42.15 43.05
CA GLN A 20 -7.62 -43.39 43.76
C GLN A 20 -6.29 -43.99 44.19
N GLY A 21 -6.07 -44.09 45.53
CA GLY A 21 -4.79 -44.49 46.12
C GLY A 21 -4.25 -45.83 45.63
N GLU A 22 -5.08 -46.83 45.51
CA GLU A 22 -4.67 -48.18 45.04
C GLU A 22 -4.27 -48.16 43.56
N ILE A 23 -5.08 -47.54 42.73
CA ILE A 23 -4.75 -47.40 41.29
C ILE A 23 -3.46 -46.59 41.10
N ASN A 24 -3.29 -45.50 41.85
CA ASN A 24 -2.08 -44.72 41.78
C ASN A 24 -0.84 -45.54 42.14
N ASN A 25 -0.90 -46.41 43.16
CA ASN A 25 0.24 -47.22 43.55
C ASN A 25 0.60 -48.31 42.53
N TYR A 26 -0.36 -48.93 41.85
CA TYR A 26 -0.10 -50.03 40.91
C TYR A 26 0.17 -49.57 39.49
N PHE A 27 -0.44 -48.45 39.06
CA PHE A 27 -0.43 -48.02 37.64
C PHE A 27 0.27 -46.70 37.37
N LYS A 28 0.77 -46.00 38.42
CA LYS A 28 1.54 -44.79 38.23
C LYS A 28 2.78 -45.08 37.37
N ARG A 29 2.94 -44.29 36.31
CA ARG A 29 4.10 -44.30 35.47
C ARG A 29 4.65 -42.87 35.36
N ASN A 30 5.95 -42.71 35.45
CA ASN A 30 6.59 -41.46 35.16
C ASN A 30 6.68 -41.30 33.63
N ILE A 31 6.11 -40.23 33.13
CA ILE A 31 6.18 -39.84 31.71
C ILE A 31 7.05 -38.59 31.62
N LEU A 32 7.99 -38.56 30.69
CA LEU A 32 8.78 -37.39 30.41
C LEU A 32 7.84 -36.24 29.95
N THR A 33 8.09 -35.02 30.44
CA THR A 33 7.26 -33.86 30.07
C THR A 33 7.20 -33.66 28.56
N SER A 34 8.30 -33.93 27.84
CA SER A 34 8.36 -33.90 26.37
C SER A 34 7.40 -34.89 25.69
N THR A 35 7.27 -36.12 26.26
CA THR A 35 6.35 -37.14 25.74
C THR A 35 4.90 -36.75 26.04
N PHE A 36 4.65 -36.23 27.25
CA PHE A 36 3.32 -35.78 27.65
C PHE A 36 2.87 -34.59 26.78
N THR A 37 3.73 -33.61 26.58
CA THR A 37 3.43 -32.43 25.69
C THR A 37 3.24 -32.84 24.23
N GLY A 38 3.97 -33.85 23.75
CA GLY A 38 3.79 -34.41 22.39
C GLY A 38 2.42 -35.08 22.18
N GLY A 39 1.81 -35.62 23.26
CA GLY A 39 0.47 -36.20 23.24
C GLY A 39 -0.67 -35.21 23.51
N PHE A 40 -0.37 -33.94 23.75
CA PHE A 40 -1.38 -32.95 24.08
C PHE A 40 -2.16 -32.52 22.83
N LEU A 41 -3.39 -33.01 22.70
CA LEU A 41 -4.25 -32.83 21.50
C LEU A 41 -4.80 -31.39 21.33
N PHE A 42 -4.67 -30.54 22.34
CA PHE A 42 -5.28 -29.20 22.36
C PHE A 42 -4.31 -28.09 21.94
N ASN A 43 -3.23 -28.41 21.26
CA ASN A 43 -2.29 -27.42 20.75
C ASN A 43 -2.85 -26.77 19.47
N LYS A 44 -3.88 -25.94 19.60
CA LYS A 44 -4.33 -25.03 18.56
C LYS A 44 -3.47 -23.77 18.67
N ASN A 45 -2.56 -23.56 17.76
CA ASN A 45 -1.89 -22.28 17.61
C ASN A 45 -2.93 -21.24 17.16
N THR A 46 -3.50 -20.52 18.12
CA THR A 46 -4.37 -19.38 17.83
C THR A 46 -3.51 -18.13 17.71
N PHE A 47 -3.90 -17.24 16.83
CA PHE A 47 -3.35 -15.88 16.75
C PHE A 47 -4.48 -14.93 17.14
N ILE A 48 -4.38 -14.29 18.27
CA ILE A 48 -5.45 -13.44 18.80
C ILE A 48 -4.84 -12.12 19.24
N ASP A 49 -5.17 -11.06 18.50
CA ASP A 49 -4.88 -9.68 18.87
C ASP A 49 -6.04 -9.08 19.65
N GLU A 50 -5.73 -8.16 20.56
CA GLU A 50 -6.75 -7.36 21.25
C GLU A 50 -7.45 -6.42 20.25
N LYS A 51 -8.76 -6.28 20.37
CA LYS A 51 -9.59 -5.42 19.50
C LYS A 51 -9.41 -5.73 18.00
N GLY A 52 -9.06 -6.95 17.67
CA GLY A 52 -8.93 -7.41 16.30
C GLY A 52 -10.24 -7.93 15.71
N TYR A 53 -10.23 -8.18 14.42
CA TYR A 53 -11.33 -8.83 13.69
C TYR A 53 -10.88 -10.21 13.21
N TYR A 54 -11.87 -11.04 12.86
CA TYR A 54 -11.63 -12.36 12.30
C TYR A 54 -10.94 -12.23 10.92
N LEU A 55 -9.74 -12.78 10.80
CA LEU A 55 -8.99 -12.79 9.54
C LEU A 55 -9.14 -14.15 8.83
N GLY A 56 -9.30 -15.22 9.54
CA GLY A 56 -9.40 -16.56 8.96
C GLY A 56 -9.12 -17.66 9.99
N ILE A 57 -8.90 -18.87 9.48
CA ILE A 57 -8.50 -20.04 10.27
C ILE A 57 -7.14 -20.55 9.82
N ASN A 58 -6.33 -21.02 10.74
CA ASN A 58 -5.05 -21.64 10.42
C ASN A 58 -5.22 -23.11 9.98
N ALA A 59 -4.16 -23.72 9.45
CA ALA A 59 -4.14 -25.10 8.97
C ALA A 59 -4.53 -26.15 10.06
N LYS A 60 -4.53 -25.78 11.34
CA LYS A 60 -4.94 -26.65 12.45
C LYS A 60 -6.35 -26.32 12.98
N GLY A 61 -7.12 -25.49 12.28
CA GLY A 61 -8.47 -25.05 12.68
C GLY A 61 -8.46 -24.03 13.81
N GLY A 62 -7.34 -23.40 14.13
CA GLY A 62 -7.25 -22.31 15.11
C GLY A 62 -7.70 -20.99 14.50
N ILE A 63 -8.43 -20.19 15.26
CA ILE A 63 -8.92 -18.88 14.84
C ILE A 63 -7.76 -17.88 14.78
N VAL A 64 -7.79 -17.01 13.77
CA VAL A 64 -6.88 -15.87 13.60
C VAL A 64 -7.68 -14.59 13.74
N ILE A 65 -7.47 -13.88 14.86
CA ILE A 65 -8.02 -12.54 15.13
C ILE A 65 -6.88 -11.53 14.94
N PHE A 66 -7.07 -10.61 14.04
CA PHE A 66 -6.03 -9.70 13.60
C PHE A 66 -6.40 -8.23 13.83
N ASN A 67 -5.44 -7.47 14.33
CA ASN A 67 -5.52 -6.03 14.48
C ASN A 67 -4.31 -5.40 13.79
N ILE A 68 -4.52 -4.74 12.66
CA ILE A 68 -3.44 -4.11 11.88
C ILE A 68 -2.73 -2.99 12.67
N TRP A 69 -3.40 -2.41 13.66
CA TRP A 69 -2.89 -1.32 14.50
C TRP A 69 -2.18 -1.82 15.78
N GLN A 70 -2.14 -3.15 15.99
CA GLN A 70 -1.45 -3.71 17.15
C GLN A 70 0.05 -3.40 17.07
N LYS A 71 0.58 -2.79 18.15
CA LYS A 71 2.00 -2.48 18.29
C LYS A 71 2.56 -3.27 19.48
N ASP A 72 3.70 -3.91 19.26
CA ASP A 72 4.45 -4.63 20.28
C ASP A 72 5.96 -4.62 19.89
N SER A 73 6.78 -5.42 20.58
CA SER A 73 8.21 -5.53 20.30
C SER A 73 8.55 -5.93 18.88
N ASP A 74 7.68 -6.73 18.24
CA ASP A 74 7.90 -7.32 16.91
C ASP A 74 7.13 -6.60 15.81
N ARG A 75 6.12 -5.80 16.18
CA ARG A 75 5.22 -5.10 15.28
C ARG A 75 5.33 -3.59 15.49
N THR A 76 6.30 -2.97 14.81
CA THR A 76 6.68 -1.56 15.02
C THR A 76 5.93 -0.58 14.12
N ASN A 77 5.26 -1.07 13.07
CA ASN A 77 4.44 -0.28 12.16
C ASN A 77 3.26 -1.13 11.65
N SER A 78 2.31 -0.49 10.98
CA SER A 78 1.09 -1.13 10.47
C SER A 78 1.12 -1.43 8.97
N ASN A 79 2.26 -1.22 8.30
CA ASN A 79 2.34 -1.44 6.86
C ASN A 79 2.24 -2.92 6.51
N MET A 80 1.59 -3.18 5.36
CA MET A 80 1.35 -4.53 4.85
C MET A 80 1.77 -4.64 3.39
N VAL A 81 2.30 -5.80 3.03
CA VAL A 81 2.55 -6.19 1.65
C VAL A 81 1.75 -7.45 1.32
N ILE A 82 1.06 -7.44 0.19
CA ILE A 82 0.25 -8.55 -0.30
C ILE A 82 0.76 -8.95 -1.68
N VAL A 83 1.22 -10.19 -1.80
CA VAL A 83 1.76 -10.72 -3.06
C VAL A 83 1.04 -12.03 -3.40
N GLY A 84 0.77 -12.23 -4.68
CA GLY A 84 0.18 -13.49 -5.16
C GLY A 84 -0.27 -13.37 -6.60
N SER A 85 -0.32 -14.50 -7.30
CA SER A 85 -0.78 -14.58 -8.69
C SER A 85 -2.22 -14.06 -8.86
N SER A 86 -2.60 -13.73 -10.09
CA SER A 86 -3.98 -13.33 -10.41
C SER A 86 -4.96 -14.42 -10.01
N GLY A 87 -6.13 -14.04 -9.48
CA GLY A 87 -7.16 -14.97 -9.03
C GLY A 87 -6.86 -15.74 -7.73
N SER A 88 -5.75 -15.47 -7.04
CA SER A 88 -5.39 -16.18 -5.79
C SER A 88 -6.18 -15.76 -4.55
N GLY A 89 -6.97 -14.67 -4.63
CA GLY A 89 -7.81 -14.19 -3.52
C GLY A 89 -7.33 -12.87 -2.90
N LYS A 90 -6.29 -12.21 -3.44
CA LYS A 90 -5.74 -10.95 -2.92
C LYS A 90 -6.82 -9.87 -2.70
N SER A 91 -7.59 -9.57 -3.75
CA SER A 91 -8.61 -8.51 -3.70
C SER A 91 -9.74 -8.81 -2.70
N VAL A 92 -10.08 -10.10 -2.51
CA VAL A 92 -11.07 -10.51 -1.48
C VAL A 92 -10.50 -10.25 -0.09
N ALA A 93 -9.25 -10.63 0.15
CA ALA A 93 -8.58 -10.37 1.42
C ALA A 93 -8.50 -8.87 1.74
N VAL A 94 -8.14 -8.06 0.75
CA VAL A 94 -8.07 -6.60 0.90
C VAL A 94 -9.44 -6.00 1.19
N LYS A 95 -10.49 -6.44 0.49
CA LYS A 95 -11.87 -6.02 0.75
C LYS A 95 -12.31 -6.40 2.16
N HIS A 96 -11.92 -7.58 2.63
CA HIS A 96 -12.19 -8.02 4.00
C HIS A 96 -11.48 -7.12 5.03
N ILE A 97 -10.21 -6.82 4.83
CA ILE A 97 -9.44 -5.90 5.68
C ILE A 97 -10.08 -4.51 5.67
N ALA A 98 -10.33 -3.94 4.49
CA ALA A 98 -10.93 -2.62 4.34
C ALA A 98 -12.29 -2.53 5.05
N TYR A 99 -13.17 -3.53 4.85
CA TYR A 99 -14.49 -3.58 5.49
C TYR A 99 -14.41 -3.53 7.02
N ASN A 100 -13.47 -4.26 7.61
CA ASN A 100 -13.33 -4.31 9.07
C ASN A 100 -12.65 -3.04 9.65
N GLU A 101 -11.85 -2.34 8.84
CA GLU A 101 -11.13 -1.15 9.30
C GLU A 101 -11.92 0.17 9.15
N ILE A 102 -12.93 0.24 8.29
CA ILE A 102 -13.77 1.44 8.09
C ILE A 102 -14.32 2.03 9.39
N PRO A 103 -14.80 1.26 10.40
CA PRO A 103 -15.32 1.85 11.63
C PRO A 103 -14.28 2.63 12.46
N SER A 104 -13.00 2.43 12.18
CA SER A 104 -11.88 2.99 12.97
C SER A 104 -10.86 3.77 12.15
N SER A 105 -10.97 3.76 10.82
CA SER A 105 -9.96 4.30 9.93
C SER A 105 -10.57 4.83 8.64
N LYS A 106 -10.01 5.90 8.08
CA LYS A 106 -10.29 6.28 6.69
C LYS A 106 -9.52 5.39 5.72
N ILE A 107 -10.17 5.02 4.64
CA ILE A 107 -9.61 4.11 3.63
C ILE A 107 -9.51 4.83 2.29
N LEU A 108 -8.31 4.95 1.77
CA LEU A 108 -8.03 5.46 0.41
C LEU A 108 -7.53 4.30 -0.44
N ILE A 109 -8.13 4.06 -1.60
CA ILE A 109 -7.75 2.95 -2.49
C ILE A 109 -7.39 3.50 -3.87
N ILE A 110 -6.23 3.16 -4.38
CA ILE A 110 -5.87 3.34 -5.79
C ILE A 110 -6.25 2.05 -6.50
N ASP A 111 -7.22 2.13 -7.42
CA ASP A 111 -7.92 0.98 -8.03
C ASP A 111 -7.76 0.99 -9.56
N PRO A 112 -6.72 0.39 -10.10
CA PRO A 112 -6.52 0.31 -11.55
C PRO A 112 -7.49 -0.64 -12.27
N GLU A 113 -7.97 -1.67 -11.58
CA GLU A 113 -8.80 -2.74 -12.17
C GLU A 113 -10.30 -2.57 -11.88
N ASN A 114 -10.69 -1.50 -11.15
CA ASN A 114 -12.09 -1.25 -10.74
C ASN A 114 -12.70 -2.36 -9.88
N GLU A 115 -11.92 -2.96 -9.02
CA GLU A 115 -12.37 -4.07 -8.18
C GLU A 115 -13.10 -3.64 -6.92
N TYR A 116 -12.86 -2.41 -6.42
CA TYR A 116 -13.36 -1.94 -5.12
C TYR A 116 -14.61 -1.06 -5.22
N SER A 117 -15.02 -0.68 -6.43
CA SER A 117 -16.16 0.24 -6.63
C SER A 117 -17.46 -0.27 -6.04
N TYR A 118 -17.75 -1.58 -6.14
CA TYR A 118 -18.96 -2.17 -5.57
C TYR A 118 -18.98 -2.08 -4.03
N LEU A 119 -17.86 -2.44 -3.40
CA LEU A 119 -17.71 -2.34 -1.94
C LEU A 119 -17.87 -0.89 -1.48
N CYS A 120 -17.19 0.03 -2.15
CA CYS A 120 -17.22 1.47 -1.84
C CYS A 120 -18.64 2.02 -1.87
N LYS A 121 -19.43 1.72 -2.90
CA LYS A 121 -20.84 2.15 -3.02
C LYS A 121 -21.69 1.62 -1.87
N ASN A 122 -21.55 0.34 -1.53
CA ASN A 122 -22.35 -0.29 -0.47
C ASN A 122 -22.04 0.27 0.92
N LEU A 123 -20.84 0.81 1.11
CA LEU A 123 -20.39 1.41 2.37
C LEU A 123 -20.59 2.95 2.40
N GLY A 124 -21.28 3.52 1.40
CA GLY A 124 -21.51 4.97 1.33
C GLY A 124 -20.26 5.78 1.00
N GLY A 125 -19.21 5.12 0.51
CA GLY A 125 -17.95 5.77 0.13
C GLY A 125 -18.05 6.51 -1.21
N LYS A 126 -16.97 7.20 -1.58
CA LYS A 126 -16.88 8.01 -2.79
C LYS A 126 -15.95 7.34 -3.83
N ILE A 127 -16.42 7.25 -5.05
CA ILE A 127 -15.62 6.80 -6.19
C ILE A 127 -15.26 8.02 -7.04
N ILE A 128 -13.96 8.18 -7.29
CA ILE A 128 -13.37 9.23 -8.09
C ILE A 128 -12.79 8.60 -9.34
N ASN A 129 -13.37 8.91 -10.50
CA ASN A 129 -12.83 8.46 -11.78
C ASN A 129 -11.69 9.41 -12.19
N CYS A 130 -10.46 8.93 -12.14
CA CYS A 130 -9.26 9.75 -12.33
C CYS A 130 -8.77 9.79 -13.80
N ASN A 131 -9.69 9.72 -14.76
CA ASN A 131 -9.42 9.79 -16.19
C ASN A 131 -9.64 11.18 -16.81
N GLY A 132 -9.99 12.16 -15.96
CA GLY A 132 -10.30 13.51 -16.40
C GLY A 132 -11.69 13.65 -17.06
N GLY A 133 -11.92 14.77 -17.74
CA GLY A 133 -13.17 15.13 -18.38
C GLY A 133 -14.20 15.77 -17.44
N GLU A 134 -15.33 16.19 -17.99
CA GLU A 134 -16.36 16.97 -17.26
C GLU A 134 -16.92 16.27 -16.01
N LYS A 135 -16.92 14.94 -15.98
CA LYS A 135 -17.43 14.11 -14.87
C LYS A 135 -16.32 13.39 -14.09
N GLY A 136 -15.06 13.61 -14.46
CA GLY A 136 -13.91 12.99 -13.81
C GLY A 136 -13.34 13.82 -12.67
N GLY A 137 -12.61 13.16 -11.78
CA GLY A 137 -11.78 13.83 -10.80
C GLY A 137 -10.49 14.34 -11.44
N ILE A 138 -10.25 15.63 -11.33
CA ILE A 138 -9.00 16.26 -11.76
C ILE A 138 -8.12 16.44 -10.53
N LEU A 139 -6.87 15.98 -10.65
CA LEU A 139 -5.80 16.25 -9.70
C LEU A 139 -4.73 17.09 -10.41
N ASN A 140 -4.75 18.39 -10.15
CA ASN A 140 -3.77 19.30 -10.71
C ASN A 140 -2.36 18.98 -10.21
N PRO A 141 -1.42 18.54 -11.07
CA PRO A 141 -0.05 18.27 -10.64
C PRO A 141 0.71 19.53 -10.22
N LEU A 142 0.29 20.71 -10.69
CA LEU A 142 0.91 21.99 -10.32
C LEU A 142 0.38 22.55 -8.99
N GLN A 143 -0.60 21.93 -8.34
CA GLN A 143 -1.02 22.31 -7.01
C GLN A 143 0.00 21.85 -5.97
N VAL A 144 0.59 22.81 -5.25
CA VAL A 144 1.58 22.53 -4.19
C VAL A 144 0.91 21.74 -3.07
N ARG A 145 1.55 20.64 -2.68
CA ARG A 145 1.12 19.79 -1.56
C ARG A 145 1.90 20.14 -0.31
N ILE A 146 1.23 20.05 0.84
CA ILE A 146 1.80 20.49 2.10
C ILE A 146 2.54 19.32 2.74
N ASP A 147 3.84 19.47 3.01
CA ASP A 147 4.56 18.60 3.93
C ASP A 147 4.67 19.30 5.28
N ARG A 148 3.94 18.81 6.28
CA ARG A 148 3.86 19.46 7.60
C ARG A 148 5.09 19.24 8.48
N GLU A 149 5.97 18.29 8.15
CA GLU A 149 7.25 18.16 8.87
C GLU A 149 8.20 19.31 8.51
N GLU A 150 8.00 19.93 7.35
CA GLU A 150 8.86 20.99 6.84
C GLU A 150 8.04 22.09 6.16
N ASP A 151 7.19 22.79 6.92
CA ASP A 151 6.34 23.89 6.42
C ASP A 151 7.12 24.94 5.57
N SER A 152 8.41 25.11 5.87
CA SER A 152 9.29 26.02 5.13
C SER A 152 9.76 25.50 3.77
N ASN A 153 9.60 24.20 3.48
CA ASN A 153 10.16 23.55 2.29
C ASN A 153 9.11 22.91 1.36
N SER A 154 7.80 23.10 1.62
CA SER A 154 6.74 22.48 0.81
C SER A 154 6.89 22.75 -0.69
N LEU A 155 7.29 23.95 -1.09
CA LEU A 155 7.52 24.29 -2.49
C LEU A 155 8.71 23.52 -3.07
N ALA A 156 9.82 23.40 -2.35
CA ALA A 156 10.99 22.65 -2.82
C ALA A 156 10.70 21.14 -2.99
N LEU A 157 9.97 20.55 -2.05
CA LEU A 157 9.51 19.16 -2.17
C LEU A 157 8.54 18.98 -3.33
N HIS A 158 7.70 19.98 -3.59
CA HIS A 158 6.81 19.99 -4.73
C HIS A 158 7.57 20.04 -6.07
N PHE A 159 8.66 20.78 -6.17
CA PHE A 159 9.53 20.79 -7.37
C PHE A 159 10.17 19.41 -7.59
N GLN A 160 10.58 18.70 -6.53
CA GLN A 160 11.07 17.32 -6.66
C GLN A 160 9.96 16.37 -7.17
N PHE A 161 8.73 16.54 -6.68
CA PHE A 161 7.57 15.82 -7.19
C PHE A 161 7.35 16.12 -8.68
N LEU A 162 7.35 17.40 -9.10
CA LEU A 162 7.17 17.79 -10.49
C LEU A 162 8.27 17.24 -11.40
N ARG A 163 9.54 17.30 -10.96
CA ARG A 163 10.65 16.69 -11.69
C ARG A 163 10.40 15.19 -11.95
N THR A 164 9.98 14.45 -10.92
CA THR A 164 9.67 13.03 -11.06
C THR A 164 8.45 12.82 -11.96
N PHE A 165 7.38 13.60 -11.80
CA PHE A 165 6.17 13.53 -12.62
C PHE A 165 6.47 13.72 -14.10
N PHE A 166 7.24 14.76 -14.47
CA PHE A 166 7.64 15.01 -15.85
C PHE A 166 8.66 13.99 -16.35
N SER A 167 9.51 13.41 -15.50
CA SER A 167 10.41 12.31 -15.88
C SER A 167 9.64 11.04 -16.26
N ILE A 168 8.53 10.75 -15.59
CA ILE A 168 7.66 9.64 -15.93
C ILE A 168 6.99 9.89 -17.29
N LEU A 169 6.49 11.10 -17.52
CA LEU A 169 5.79 11.46 -18.76
C LEU A 169 6.73 11.55 -19.97
N TYR A 170 7.92 12.09 -19.75
CA TYR A 170 8.87 12.43 -20.81
C TYR A 170 10.28 11.92 -20.50
N PRO A 171 10.51 10.59 -20.59
CA PRO A 171 11.83 10.00 -20.32
C PRO A 171 12.94 10.51 -21.28
N SER A 172 12.55 11.16 -22.38
CA SER A 172 13.48 11.75 -23.36
C SER A 172 14.05 13.12 -22.95
N LEU A 173 13.50 13.76 -21.91
CA LEU A 173 14.06 14.98 -21.35
C LEU A 173 15.39 14.69 -20.66
N GLN A 174 16.38 15.55 -20.92
CA GLN A 174 17.70 15.48 -20.32
C GLN A 174 17.84 16.53 -19.21
N ASP A 175 18.95 16.52 -18.49
CA ASP A 175 19.15 17.42 -17.34
C ASP A 175 19.08 18.91 -17.72
N MET A 176 19.48 19.29 -18.93
CA MET A 176 19.41 20.68 -19.38
C MET A 176 17.96 21.14 -19.58
N GLU A 177 17.12 20.31 -20.20
CA GLU A 177 15.69 20.60 -20.37
C GLU A 177 14.95 20.58 -19.03
N PHE A 178 15.29 19.66 -18.13
CA PHE A 178 14.73 19.67 -16.79
C PHE A 178 15.09 20.92 -16.01
N SER A 179 16.35 21.37 -16.07
CA SER A 179 16.78 22.62 -15.42
C SER A 179 16.04 23.83 -15.98
N ALA A 180 15.84 23.86 -17.31
CA ALA A 180 15.06 24.92 -17.94
C ALA A 180 13.59 24.90 -17.53
N LEU A 181 12.98 23.69 -17.46
CA LEU A 181 11.60 23.52 -17.02
C LEU A 181 11.42 23.94 -15.54
N GLU A 182 12.37 23.61 -14.67
CA GLU A 182 12.37 24.05 -13.27
C GLU A 182 12.38 25.57 -13.14
N LEU A 183 13.25 26.26 -13.88
CA LEU A 183 13.31 27.73 -13.89
C LEU A 183 11.98 28.34 -14.39
N LEU A 184 11.42 27.79 -15.47
CA LEU A 184 10.13 28.25 -16.00
C LEU A 184 8.98 28.03 -15.00
N LEU A 185 8.99 26.92 -14.27
CA LEU A 185 8.01 26.66 -13.20
C LEU A 185 8.20 27.65 -12.04
N GLU A 186 9.44 27.93 -11.60
CA GLU A 186 9.69 28.93 -10.55
C GLU A 186 9.13 30.30 -10.93
N GLU A 187 9.39 30.76 -12.16
CA GLU A 187 8.87 32.04 -12.66
C GLU A 187 7.34 32.03 -12.79
N LEU A 188 6.75 30.89 -13.19
CA LEU A 188 5.30 30.73 -13.25
C LEU A 188 4.67 30.85 -11.86
N TYR A 189 5.21 30.16 -10.86
CA TYR A 189 4.70 30.26 -9.48
C TYR A 189 4.86 31.68 -8.93
N GLN A 190 5.94 32.39 -9.24
CA GLN A 190 6.10 33.79 -8.86
C GLN A 190 5.02 34.68 -9.49
N LYS A 191 4.64 34.44 -10.76
CA LYS A 191 3.53 35.13 -11.44
C LYS A 191 2.19 34.93 -10.72
N PHE A 192 2.00 33.77 -10.07
CA PHE A 192 0.84 33.45 -9.23
C PHE A 192 1.02 33.88 -7.76
N ASN A 193 2.05 34.69 -7.43
CA ASN A 193 2.39 35.13 -6.09
C ASN A 193 2.71 34.00 -5.11
N ILE A 194 3.19 32.86 -5.62
CA ILE A 194 3.62 31.71 -4.83
C ILE A 194 5.15 31.69 -4.78
N SER A 195 5.70 31.75 -3.59
CA SER A 195 7.14 31.76 -3.32
C SER A 195 7.47 30.87 -2.12
N LYS A 196 8.74 30.72 -1.80
CA LYS A 196 9.21 29.94 -0.64
C LYS A 196 8.59 30.37 0.71
N ASN A 197 8.19 31.65 0.80
CA ASN A 197 7.64 32.24 2.01
C ASN A 197 6.08 32.23 2.03
N THR A 198 5.45 31.73 0.98
CA THR A 198 3.98 31.70 0.88
C THR A 198 3.42 30.60 1.77
N ASN A 199 2.45 30.95 2.61
CA ASN A 199 1.74 29.96 3.40
C ASN A 199 0.74 29.20 2.51
N ILE A 200 1.19 28.04 2.02
CA ILE A 200 0.45 27.18 1.09
C ILE A 200 -0.90 26.73 1.69
N ALA A 201 -0.99 26.53 3.02
CA ALA A 201 -2.21 26.06 3.68
C ALA A 201 -3.39 27.06 3.58
N ARG A 202 -3.12 28.32 3.25
CA ARG A 202 -4.15 29.37 3.09
C ARG A 202 -4.67 29.52 1.66
N LEU A 203 -3.97 28.90 0.69
CA LEU A 203 -4.34 28.99 -0.71
C LEU A 203 -5.50 28.06 -1.03
N LYS A 204 -6.34 28.51 -1.95
CA LYS A 204 -7.42 27.70 -2.54
C LYS A 204 -6.90 26.96 -3.76
N ASN A 205 -7.60 25.91 -4.19
CA ASN A 205 -7.23 25.16 -5.40
C ASN A 205 -7.13 26.07 -6.64
N THR A 206 -7.91 27.15 -6.67
CA THR A 206 -7.94 28.13 -7.77
C THR A 206 -6.76 29.11 -7.78
N ASP A 207 -5.98 29.14 -6.72
CA ASP A 207 -4.82 30.05 -6.61
C ASP A 207 -3.53 29.47 -7.25
N PHE A 208 -3.59 28.18 -7.62
CA PHE A 208 -2.46 27.49 -8.25
C PHE A 208 -2.56 27.53 -9.78
N PRO A 209 -1.41 27.59 -10.50
CA PRO A 209 -1.43 27.49 -11.94
C PRO A 209 -1.96 26.14 -12.42
N LYS A 210 -2.50 26.09 -13.63
CA LYS A 210 -2.87 24.88 -14.35
C LYS A 210 -1.82 24.55 -15.42
N LEU A 211 -1.89 23.37 -16.00
CA LEU A 211 -0.96 22.98 -17.06
C LEU A 211 -1.05 23.89 -18.31
N GLU A 212 -2.25 24.38 -18.65
CA GLU A 212 -2.38 25.35 -19.73
C GLU A 212 -1.67 26.67 -19.44
N ASP A 213 -1.67 27.14 -18.17
CA ASP A 213 -0.96 28.33 -17.76
C ASP A 213 0.56 28.16 -17.96
N LEU A 214 1.10 26.96 -17.67
CA LEU A 214 2.49 26.62 -17.95
C LEU A 214 2.79 26.67 -19.45
N TYR A 215 1.93 26.07 -20.28
CA TYR A 215 2.10 26.06 -21.73
C TYR A 215 2.15 27.47 -22.31
N PHE A 216 1.15 28.30 -22.01
CA PHE A 216 1.10 29.66 -22.53
C PHE A 216 2.22 30.54 -21.99
N PHE A 217 2.61 30.34 -20.73
CA PHE A 217 3.76 31.04 -20.16
C PHE A 217 5.05 30.75 -20.91
N ILE A 218 5.35 29.49 -21.21
CA ILE A 218 6.52 29.09 -21.98
C ILE A 218 6.43 29.61 -23.42
N GLU A 219 5.23 29.54 -24.05
CA GLU A 219 5.01 30.04 -25.41
C GLU A 219 5.29 31.56 -25.50
N GLU A 220 4.79 32.31 -24.52
CA GLU A 220 5.05 33.76 -24.42
C GLU A 220 6.55 34.08 -24.32
N LYS A 221 7.28 33.37 -23.44
CA LYS A 221 8.73 33.49 -23.27
C LYS A 221 9.48 33.15 -24.55
N ASN A 222 9.09 32.10 -25.26
CA ASN A 222 9.71 31.67 -26.49
C ASN A 222 9.47 32.65 -27.65
N LYS A 223 8.29 33.32 -27.68
CA LYS A 223 8.00 34.40 -28.64
C LYS A 223 8.81 35.64 -28.36
N GLN A 224 9.07 35.99 -27.08
CA GLN A 224 9.92 37.15 -26.71
C GLN A 224 11.40 36.90 -27.05
N LYS A 225 11.90 35.70 -26.80
CA LYS A 225 13.26 35.27 -27.07
C LYS A 225 13.27 33.80 -27.45
N TYR A 226 13.44 33.50 -28.73
CA TYR A 226 13.46 32.14 -29.24
C TYR A 226 14.53 31.29 -28.53
N ASN A 227 14.11 30.11 -28.07
CA ASN A 227 14.97 29.13 -27.40
C ASN A 227 14.58 27.71 -27.83
N VAL A 228 15.51 26.99 -28.42
CA VAL A 228 15.30 25.60 -28.91
C VAL A 228 14.85 24.67 -27.79
N ILE A 229 15.33 24.87 -26.54
CA ILE A 229 14.94 24.10 -25.40
C ILE A 229 13.44 24.35 -25.07
N TYR A 230 13.00 25.61 -25.12
CA TYR A 230 11.60 25.96 -24.87
C TYR A 230 10.69 25.37 -25.95
N GLU A 231 11.09 25.40 -27.21
CA GLU A 231 10.34 24.79 -28.30
C GLU A 231 10.22 23.29 -28.13
N LYS A 232 11.30 22.60 -27.73
CA LYS A 232 11.27 21.16 -27.40
C LYS A 232 10.31 20.86 -26.24
N ILE A 233 10.40 21.62 -25.15
CA ILE A 233 9.50 21.46 -23.98
C ILE A 233 8.04 21.67 -24.41
N LEU A 234 7.73 22.76 -25.14
CA LEU A 234 6.38 23.05 -25.62
C LEU A 234 5.81 21.91 -26.47
N SER A 235 6.62 21.36 -27.39
CA SER A 235 6.19 20.25 -28.24
C SER A 235 5.84 19.00 -27.42
N LEU A 236 6.59 18.70 -26.36
CA LEU A 236 6.38 17.56 -25.50
C LEU A 236 5.15 17.73 -24.58
N ILE A 237 5.02 18.90 -23.92
CA ILE A 237 3.93 19.09 -22.95
C ILE A 237 2.59 19.46 -23.59
N ARG A 238 2.56 19.89 -24.86
CA ARG A 238 1.35 20.29 -25.58
C ARG A 238 0.19 19.29 -25.42
N PRO A 239 0.37 17.96 -25.56
CA PRO A 239 -0.73 17.01 -25.46
C PRO A 239 -1.48 17.05 -24.14
N ILE A 240 -0.77 17.26 -23.01
CA ILE A 240 -1.36 17.26 -21.66
C ILE A 240 -1.80 18.65 -21.20
N CYS A 241 -1.35 19.72 -21.86
CA CYS A 241 -1.68 21.08 -21.46
C CYS A 241 -2.89 21.63 -22.24
N VAL A 242 -2.87 21.51 -23.56
CA VAL A 242 -3.86 22.10 -24.48
C VAL A 242 -4.30 21.11 -25.59
N GLY A 243 -3.80 19.89 -25.59
CA GLY A 243 -4.08 18.87 -26.58
C GLY A 243 -5.13 17.86 -26.11
N GLN A 244 -5.17 16.69 -26.79
CA GLN A 244 -6.20 15.66 -26.57
C GLN A 244 -6.17 14.99 -25.19
N SER A 245 -5.07 15.05 -24.47
CA SER A 245 -4.93 14.47 -23.13
C SER A 245 -4.98 15.52 -22.01
N SER A 246 -5.37 16.76 -22.33
CA SER A 246 -5.44 17.84 -21.34
C SER A 246 -6.47 17.55 -20.25
N ASP A 247 -7.56 16.89 -20.57
CA ASP A 247 -8.64 16.59 -19.63
C ASP A 247 -8.17 15.79 -18.41
N ILE A 248 -7.03 15.08 -18.49
CA ILE A 248 -6.56 14.25 -17.37
C ILE A 248 -6.08 15.12 -16.20
N TRP A 249 -5.34 16.19 -16.47
CA TRP A 249 -4.65 16.99 -15.45
C TRP A 249 -4.88 18.48 -15.55
N ASN A 250 -5.33 18.99 -16.72
CA ASN A 250 -5.48 20.43 -16.92
C ASN A 250 -6.79 20.91 -16.32
N GLY A 251 -6.71 21.46 -15.13
CA GLY A 251 -7.84 22.01 -14.38
C GLY A 251 -7.48 22.17 -12.92
N TYR A 252 -8.34 22.82 -12.15
CA TYR A 252 -8.17 22.87 -10.71
C TYR A 252 -8.56 21.55 -10.07
N THR A 253 -7.86 21.15 -9.01
CA THR A 253 -8.23 19.96 -8.25
C THR A 253 -9.68 20.11 -7.74
N ASN A 254 -10.53 19.18 -8.15
CA ASN A 254 -11.96 19.16 -7.83
C ASN A 254 -12.36 17.93 -6.98
N ILE A 255 -11.38 17.26 -6.42
CA ILE A 255 -11.58 16.05 -5.62
C ILE A 255 -11.80 16.42 -4.17
N ASP A 256 -12.83 15.82 -3.57
CA ASP A 256 -13.09 15.85 -2.14
C ASP A 256 -13.08 14.42 -1.59
N ILE A 257 -12.29 14.19 -0.53
CA ILE A 257 -12.05 12.87 0.11
C ILE A 257 -12.50 12.85 1.58
N ASN A 258 -13.49 13.66 1.95
CA ASN A 258 -14.07 13.73 3.31
C ASN A 258 -15.05 12.57 3.59
N THR A 259 -14.78 11.37 3.10
CA THR A 259 -15.57 10.16 3.35
C THR A 259 -14.73 9.10 4.00
N ASP A 260 -15.37 8.15 4.70
CA ASP A 260 -14.65 7.05 5.36
C ASP A 260 -13.95 6.13 4.37
N MET A 261 -14.46 6.03 3.13
CA MET A 261 -13.84 5.27 2.05
C MET A 261 -13.84 6.08 0.76
N THR A 262 -12.67 6.24 0.15
CA THR A 262 -12.52 6.84 -1.18
C THR A 262 -11.75 5.90 -2.10
N VAL A 263 -12.29 5.64 -3.27
CA VAL A 263 -11.66 4.84 -4.33
C VAL A 263 -11.29 5.73 -5.50
N PHE A 264 -10.00 5.78 -5.81
CA PHE A 264 -9.47 6.43 -7.00
C PHE A 264 -9.44 5.41 -8.15
N ASN A 265 -10.48 5.40 -8.94
CA ASN A 265 -10.63 4.48 -10.07
C ASN A 265 -9.86 5.02 -11.28
N THR A 266 -8.82 4.29 -11.70
CA THR A 266 -8.01 4.59 -12.88
C THR A 266 -8.23 3.59 -14.02
N SER A 267 -9.20 2.66 -13.91
CA SER A 267 -9.40 1.58 -14.87
C SER A 267 -9.68 2.08 -16.31
N SER A 268 -10.36 3.22 -16.47
CA SER A 268 -10.59 3.83 -17.78
C SER A 268 -9.32 4.29 -18.48
N MET A 269 -8.20 4.39 -17.76
CA MET A 269 -6.89 4.75 -18.31
C MET A 269 -6.18 3.58 -19.02
N HIS A 270 -6.73 2.36 -19.03
CA HIS A 270 -6.14 1.21 -19.76
C HIS A 270 -5.82 1.50 -21.22
N LYS A 271 -6.56 2.43 -21.86
CA LYS A 271 -6.36 2.82 -23.26
C LYS A 271 -5.23 3.85 -23.44
N PHE A 272 -4.73 4.43 -22.37
CA PHE A 272 -3.66 5.41 -22.45
C PHE A 272 -2.29 4.73 -22.43
N GLN A 273 -1.26 5.48 -22.87
CA GLN A 273 0.13 5.02 -22.84
C GLN A 273 0.57 4.76 -21.39
N GLU A 274 1.49 3.83 -21.20
CA GLU A 274 1.96 3.43 -19.87
C GLU A 274 2.50 4.58 -19.03
N GLN A 275 3.18 5.54 -19.66
CA GLN A 275 3.69 6.73 -18.97
C GLN A 275 2.58 7.61 -18.39
N TYR A 276 1.42 7.72 -19.04
CA TYR A 276 0.26 8.46 -18.49
C TYR A 276 -0.33 7.74 -17.27
N LYS A 277 -0.47 6.41 -17.34
CA LYS A 277 -0.95 5.61 -16.23
C LYS A 277 -0.03 5.74 -15.01
N ARG A 278 1.29 5.61 -15.22
CA ARG A 278 2.29 5.76 -14.16
C ARG A 278 2.29 7.15 -13.55
N ALA A 279 2.24 8.18 -14.39
CA ALA A 279 2.21 9.57 -13.91
C ALA A 279 0.96 9.87 -13.10
N GLN A 280 -0.22 9.35 -13.53
CA GLN A 280 -1.45 9.50 -12.78
C GLN A 280 -1.43 8.72 -11.46
N TYR A 281 -0.92 7.50 -11.49
CA TYR A 281 -0.75 6.71 -10.27
C TYR A 281 0.15 7.43 -9.25
N TYR A 282 1.28 7.96 -9.73
CA TYR A 282 2.19 8.74 -8.90
C TYR A 282 1.56 10.03 -8.36
N ASN A 283 0.79 10.72 -9.21
CA ASN A 283 0.05 11.94 -8.84
C ASN A 283 -1.00 11.65 -7.75
N ILE A 284 -1.81 10.59 -7.90
CA ILE A 284 -2.80 10.15 -6.91
C ILE A 284 -2.11 9.74 -5.61
N MET A 285 -1.04 8.96 -5.68
CA MET A 285 -0.30 8.51 -4.49
C MET A 285 0.25 9.70 -3.69
N SER A 286 0.80 10.69 -4.38
CA SER A 286 1.28 11.91 -3.75
C SER A 286 0.15 12.73 -3.12
N TYR A 287 -1.02 12.78 -3.75
CA TYR A 287 -2.21 13.43 -3.19
C TYR A 287 -2.73 12.70 -1.94
N CYS A 288 -2.78 11.36 -1.99
CA CYS A 288 -3.14 10.56 -0.84
C CYS A 288 -2.16 10.77 0.31
N TRP A 289 -0.86 10.86 0.02
CA TRP A 289 0.14 11.12 1.06
C TRP A 289 -0.05 12.49 1.72
N ASP A 290 -0.31 13.55 0.97
CA ASP A 290 -0.66 14.87 1.52
C ASP A 290 -1.84 14.77 2.48
N PHE A 291 -2.86 13.97 2.14
CA PHE A 291 -4.01 13.74 3.02
C PHE A 291 -3.64 12.96 4.28
N LEU A 292 -2.92 11.84 4.15
CA LEU A 292 -2.52 10.99 5.27
C LEU A 292 -1.66 11.74 6.31
N SER A 293 -0.88 12.70 5.85
CA SER A 293 0.04 13.46 6.71
C SER A 293 -0.61 14.66 7.40
N ARG A 294 -1.90 14.94 7.14
CA ARG A 294 -2.60 16.13 7.69
C ARG A 294 -2.95 16.01 9.17
N ASP A 295 -3.43 14.85 9.60
CA ASP A 295 -3.90 14.66 10.97
C ASP A 295 -3.31 13.38 11.58
N VAL A 296 -2.49 13.55 12.60
CA VAL A 296 -1.86 12.44 13.33
C VAL A 296 -2.84 11.70 14.25
N ASN A 297 -4.02 12.27 14.53
CA ASN A 297 -5.02 11.65 15.39
C ASN A 297 -5.98 10.75 14.60
N GLU A 298 -6.06 10.92 13.29
CA GLU A 298 -6.93 10.14 12.42
C GLU A 298 -6.16 8.94 11.84
N ARG A 299 -6.73 7.75 12.00
CA ARG A 299 -6.17 6.57 11.37
C ARG A 299 -6.54 6.55 9.89
N THR A 300 -5.55 6.41 9.02
CA THR A 300 -5.77 6.35 7.57
C THR A 300 -4.99 5.18 6.96
N ILE A 301 -5.65 4.45 6.08
CA ILE A 301 -5.07 3.33 5.34
C ILE A 301 -5.05 3.71 3.85
N LEU A 302 -3.86 3.72 3.24
CA LEU A 302 -3.70 3.80 1.80
C LEU A 302 -3.49 2.40 1.23
N ILE A 303 -4.39 1.96 0.39
CA ILE A 303 -4.30 0.70 -0.34
C ILE A 303 -3.84 1.03 -1.76
N ALA A 304 -2.64 0.59 -2.11
CA ALA A 304 -2.04 0.76 -3.42
C ALA A 304 -2.14 -0.56 -4.19
N ASP A 305 -3.23 -0.73 -4.94
CA ASP A 305 -3.42 -1.94 -5.74
C ASP A 305 -2.64 -1.87 -7.05
N GLU A 306 -2.21 -3.03 -7.54
CA GLU A 306 -1.33 -3.18 -8.70
C GLU A 306 -0.12 -2.22 -8.66
N CYS A 307 0.51 -2.13 -7.49
CA CYS A 307 1.55 -1.13 -7.21
C CYS A 307 2.78 -1.25 -8.14
N HIS A 308 2.95 -2.40 -8.82
CA HIS A 308 3.97 -2.57 -9.85
C HIS A 308 3.84 -1.55 -10.99
N MET A 309 2.63 -1.03 -11.25
CA MET A 309 2.43 0.03 -12.25
C MET A 309 3.23 1.30 -11.97
N LEU A 310 3.58 1.56 -10.71
CA LEU A 310 4.43 2.70 -10.33
C LEU A 310 5.90 2.45 -10.63
N ILE A 311 6.31 1.20 -10.76
CA ILE A 311 7.72 0.81 -10.77
C ILE A 311 8.31 0.95 -12.16
N ASP A 312 9.39 1.72 -12.27
CA ASP A 312 10.23 1.80 -13.45
C ASP A 312 11.71 1.81 -13.03
N PRO A 313 12.50 0.80 -13.44
CA PRO A 313 13.92 0.75 -13.10
C PRO A 313 14.74 1.94 -13.62
N ASN A 314 14.24 2.67 -14.63
CA ASN A 314 14.90 3.86 -15.15
C ASN A 314 14.50 5.13 -14.40
N ILE A 315 13.45 5.07 -13.57
CA ILE A 315 12.95 6.16 -12.73
C ILE A 315 12.88 5.69 -11.28
N PRO A 316 14.02 5.46 -10.63
CA PRO A 316 14.08 4.89 -9.26
C PRO A 316 13.38 5.76 -8.21
N GLN A 317 13.20 7.04 -8.49
CA GLN A 317 12.55 8.02 -7.61
C GLN A 317 11.12 7.63 -7.24
N THR A 318 10.39 6.91 -8.10
CA THR A 318 9.03 6.46 -7.82
C THR A 318 9.00 5.43 -6.69
N LEU A 319 9.87 4.42 -6.75
CA LEU A 319 9.98 3.41 -5.69
C LEU A 319 10.63 3.98 -4.43
N GLU A 320 11.59 4.89 -4.58
CA GLU A 320 12.15 5.63 -3.44
C GLU A 320 11.09 6.43 -2.71
N TYR A 321 10.20 7.10 -3.44
CA TYR A 321 9.07 7.82 -2.87
C TYR A 321 8.16 6.88 -2.08
N LEU A 322 7.74 5.74 -2.65
CA LEU A 322 6.92 4.73 -1.98
C LEU A 322 7.59 4.21 -0.70
N LYS A 323 8.88 3.91 -0.75
CA LYS A 323 9.67 3.51 0.42
C LYS A 323 9.65 4.60 1.51
N ASN A 324 9.81 5.86 1.12
CA ASN A 324 9.89 6.98 2.07
C ASN A 324 8.54 7.22 2.75
N ILE A 325 7.43 7.24 2.00
CA ILE A 325 6.09 7.38 2.60
C ILE A 325 5.75 6.19 3.50
N SER A 326 6.13 4.96 3.12
CA SER A 326 5.95 3.77 3.96
C SER A 326 6.69 3.89 5.30
N LYS A 327 7.91 4.44 5.32
CA LYS A 327 8.64 4.68 6.57
C LYS A 327 8.02 5.77 7.44
N ARG A 328 7.49 6.81 6.81
CA ARG A 328 6.92 7.98 7.49
C ARG A 328 5.51 7.73 8.01
N ALA A 329 4.72 6.86 7.37
CA ALA A 329 3.33 6.58 7.69
C ALA A 329 3.07 6.33 9.18
N ARG A 330 3.97 5.61 9.87
CA ARG A 330 3.86 5.33 11.32
C ARG A 330 3.80 6.57 12.21
N LYS A 331 4.39 7.70 11.76
CA LYS A 331 4.38 8.96 12.53
C LYS A 331 3.01 9.65 12.47
N TYR A 332 2.20 9.34 11.46
CA TYR A 332 0.91 9.96 11.18
C TYR A 332 -0.26 9.01 11.47
N ASN A 333 -0.09 8.00 12.33
CA ASN A 333 -1.11 6.97 12.55
C ASN A 333 -1.70 6.41 11.25
N SER A 334 -0.86 6.29 10.24
CA SER A 334 -1.26 5.82 8.92
C SER A 334 -0.53 4.55 8.55
N ASN A 335 -1.11 3.78 7.65
CA ASN A 335 -0.44 2.64 7.05
C ASN A 335 -0.58 2.62 5.53
N ILE A 336 0.29 1.85 4.89
CA ILE A 336 0.25 1.60 3.46
C ILE A 336 0.17 0.09 3.25
N ILE A 337 -0.85 -0.32 2.50
CA ILE A 337 -1.00 -1.69 2.02
C ILE A 337 -0.61 -1.71 0.54
N VAL A 338 0.51 -2.34 0.23
CA VAL A 338 1.03 -2.50 -1.13
C VAL A 338 0.60 -3.86 -1.65
N ILE A 339 -0.06 -3.88 -2.81
CA ILE A 339 -0.52 -5.10 -3.46
C ILE A 339 0.15 -5.22 -4.82
N THR A 340 0.69 -6.41 -5.10
CA THR A 340 1.29 -6.70 -6.39
C THR A 340 1.11 -8.17 -6.78
N GLN A 341 1.11 -8.43 -8.07
CA GLN A 341 1.10 -9.78 -8.59
C GLN A 341 2.50 -10.40 -8.66
N SER A 342 3.53 -9.57 -8.84
CA SER A 342 4.93 -10.01 -8.92
C SER A 342 5.81 -9.17 -8.00
N ILE A 343 6.79 -9.82 -7.38
CA ILE A 343 7.83 -9.18 -6.58
C ILE A 343 9.03 -8.78 -7.45
N GLN A 344 9.20 -9.38 -8.61
CA GLN A 344 10.37 -9.19 -9.48
C GLN A 344 10.54 -7.73 -9.90
N ASP A 345 9.43 -7.03 -10.18
CA ASP A 345 9.49 -5.62 -10.57
C ASP A 345 10.19 -4.76 -9.53
N PHE A 346 10.02 -5.10 -8.25
CA PHE A 346 10.63 -4.39 -7.12
C PHE A 346 12.08 -4.82 -6.85
N LEU A 347 12.50 -5.97 -7.36
CA LEU A 347 13.82 -6.56 -7.12
C LEU A 347 14.79 -6.40 -8.30
N ASN A 348 14.41 -5.63 -9.32
CA ASN A 348 15.32 -5.29 -10.42
C ASN A 348 16.61 -4.66 -9.88
N GLU A 349 17.78 -5.04 -10.43
CA GLU A 349 19.09 -4.66 -9.93
C GLU A 349 19.25 -3.16 -9.64
N LYS A 350 18.71 -2.30 -10.52
CA LYS A 350 18.83 -0.83 -10.40
C LYS A 350 18.07 -0.25 -9.17
N ILE A 351 17.02 -0.93 -8.71
CA ILE A 351 16.10 -0.43 -7.67
C ILE A 351 15.95 -1.39 -6.49
N ARG A 352 16.68 -2.50 -6.49
CA ARG A 352 16.56 -3.60 -5.52
C ARG A 352 16.61 -3.14 -4.06
N LEU A 353 17.49 -2.17 -3.74
CA LEU A 353 17.61 -1.64 -2.38
C LEU A 353 16.32 -0.98 -1.89
N TYR A 354 15.60 -0.28 -2.77
CA TYR A 354 14.34 0.38 -2.42
C TYR A 354 13.23 -0.66 -2.23
N GLY A 355 13.12 -1.63 -3.15
CA GLY A 355 12.13 -2.70 -3.07
C GLY A 355 12.32 -3.59 -1.86
N GLN A 356 13.53 -4.07 -1.60
CA GLN A 356 13.84 -4.85 -0.40
C GLN A 356 13.54 -4.06 0.88
N SER A 357 13.90 -2.76 0.91
CA SER A 357 13.59 -1.91 2.06
C SER A 357 12.09 -1.76 2.30
N LEU A 358 11.28 -1.62 1.25
CA LEU A 358 9.82 -1.56 1.34
C LEU A 358 9.25 -2.84 1.95
N PHE A 359 9.65 -3.98 1.43
CA PHE A 359 9.16 -5.29 1.86
C PHE A 359 9.62 -5.66 3.27
N THR A 360 10.89 -5.44 3.60
CA THR A 360 11.42 -5.78 4.93
C THR A 360 10.88 -4.86 6.01
N ASN A 361 10.64 -3.59 5.70
CA ASN A 361 10.08 -2.64 6.66
C ASN A 361 8.58 -2.82 6.91
N SER A 362 7.85 -3.52 6.05
CA SER A 362 6.44 -3.81 6.30
C SER A 362 6.31 -4.90 7.37
N THR A 363 5.57 -4.61 8.44
CA THR A 363 5.38 -5.54 9.55
C THR A 363 4.54 -6.76 9.13
N TYR A 364 3.51 -6.52 8.31
CA TYR A 364 2.59 -7.56 7.87
C TYR A 364 2.84 -7.96 6.42
N LYS A 365 2.76 -9.26 6.13
CA LYS A 365 2.83 -9.80 4.77
C LYS A 365 1.78 -10.88 4.59
N LEU A 366 1.17 -10.91 3.42
CA LEU A 366 0.30 -11.98 2.95
C LEU A 366 0.83 -12.51 1.63
N PHE A 367 1.29 -13.73 1.63
CA PHE A 367 1.75 -14.43 0.43
C PHE A 367 0.70 -15.46 0.02
N PHE A 368 -0.09 -15.11 -0.99
CA PHE A 368 -0.99 -16.02 -1.66
C PHE A 368 -0.20 -16.94 -2.59
N LYS A 369 -0.90 -17.77 -3.37
CA LYS A 369 -0.26 -18.66 -4.34
C LYS A 369 0.74 -17.91 -5.22
N LEU A 370 1.96 -18.43 -5.28
CA LEU A 370 3.06 -17.98 -6.14
C LEU A 370 3.73 -19.21 -6.74
N ASP A 371 4.37 -19.01 -7.88
CA ASP A 371 5.18 -20.02 -8.56
C ASP A 371 6.44 -19.41 -9.18
N GLY A 372 7.22 -20.24 -9.85
CA GLY A 372 8.37 -19.84 -10.65
C GLY A 372 9.40 -18.99 -9.89
N GLN A 373 9.77 -17.87 -10.50
CA GLN A 373 10.79 -16.96 -9.97
C GLN A 373 10.26 -16.15 -8.78
N ASP A 374 9.01 -15.69 -8.80
CA ASP A 374 8.43 -14.94 -7.69
C ASP A 374 8.47 -15.72 -6.37
N LEU A 375 8.22 -17.03 -6.43
CA LEU A 375 8.29 -17.89 -5.25
C LEU A 375 9.71 -17.98 -4.70
N ARG A 376 10.72 -18.12 -5.57
CA ARG A 376 12.13 -18.13 -5.17
C ARG A 376 12.55 -16.81 -4.56
N ASP A 377 12.17 -15.69 -5.19
CA ASP A 377 12.50 -14.35 -4.72
C ASP A 377 11.87 -14.07 -3.35
N VAL A 378 10.62 -14.53 -3.13
CA VAL A 378 9.95 -14.45 -1.82
C VAL A 378 10.68 -15.33 -0.80
N GLN A 379 11.06 -16.57 -1.16
CA GLN A 379 11.79 -17.45 -0.27
C GLN A 379 13.12 -16.82 0.20
N GLU A 380 13.89 -16.28 -0.72
CA GLU A 380 15.18 -15.64 -0.43
C GLU A 380 15.02 -14.36 0.38
N THR A 381 14.13 -13.46 -0.06
CA THR A 381 13.94 -12.14 0.55
C THR A 381 13.44 -12.24 1.99
N PHE A 382 12.52 -13.18 2.26
CA PHE A 382 11.88 -13.33 3.57
C PHE A 382 12.41 -14.52 4.38
N LYS A 383 13.44 -15.21 3.87
CA LYS A 383 14.08 -16.36 4.51
C LYS A 383 13.03 -17.41 4.92
N LEU A 384 12.23 -17.81 3.94
CA LEU A 384 11.23 -18.85 4.17
C LEU A 384 11.86 -20.23 4.16
N THR A 385 11.35 -21.11 5.00
CA THR A 385 11.70 -22.53 4.98
C THR A 385 11.09 -23.22 3.75
N ASP A 386 11.63 -24.36 3.35
CA ASP A 386 11.09 -25.15 2.24
C ASP A 386 9.61 -25.53 2.47
N LYS A 387 9.24 -25.82 3.72
CA LYS A 387 7.83 -26.10 4.06
C LYS A 387 6.93 -24.89 3.86
N GLU A 388 7.35 -23.71 4.29
CA GLU A 388 6.59 -22.46 4.09
C GLU A 388 6.46 -22.15 2.60
N THR A 389 7.52 -22.37 1.83
CA THR A 389 7.54 -22.18 0.38
C THR A 389 6.59 -23.16 -0.33
N GLN A 390 6.58 -24.43 0.08
CA GLN A 390 5.64 -25.42 -0.44
C GLN A 390 4.17 -25.08 -0.10
N LEU A 391 3.90 -24.51 1.08
CA LEU A 391 2.56 -24.06 1.43
C LEU A 391 2.07 -22.93 0.49
N ILE A 392 2.93 -21.98 0.17
CA ILE A 392 2.61 -20.91 -0.79
C ILE A 392 2.37 -21.49 -2.19
N TYR A 393 3.24 -22.39 -2.66
CA TYR A 393 3.10 -23.03 -3.98
C TYR A 393 1.79 -23.79 -4.14
N ASN A 394 1.39 -24.53 -3.11
CA ASN A 394 0.20 -25.37 -3.11
C ASN A 394 -1.06 -24.64 -2.61
N ALA A 395 -0.96 -23.36 -2.27
CA ALA A 395 -2.07 -22.59 -1.72
C ALA A 395 -3.26 -22.58 -2.69
N LYS A 396 -4.46 -22.77 -2.15
CA LYS A 396 -5.73 -22.63 -2.85
C LYS A 396 -6.18 -21.17 -2.82
N ILE A 397 -7.24 -20.86 -3.55
CA ILE A 397 -7.86 -19.53 -3.53
C ILE A 397 -8.28 -19.21 -2.08
N GLY A 398 -7.85 -18.06 -1.58
CA GLY A 398 -8.11 -17.61 -0.22
C GLY A 398 -7.11 -18.15 0.83
N GLU A 399 -6.21 -19.07 0.45
CA GLU A 399 -5.14 -19.54 1.34
C GLU A 399 -3.88 -18.68 1.17
N ALA A 400 -3.25 -18.29 2.28
CA ALA A 400 -2.04 -17.47 2.27
C ALA A 400 -1.12 -17.78 3.45
N LEU A 401 0.18 -17.55 3.27
CA LEU A 401 1.10 -17.44 4.39
C LEU A 401 1.02 -16.01 4.93
N PHE A 402 0.47 -15.88 6.13
CA PHE A 402 0.42 -14.61 6.87
C PHE A 402 1.65 -14.49 7.76
N ILE A 403 2.33 -13.34 7.65
CA ILE A 403 3.47 -12.97 8.50
C ILE A 403 3.08 -11.71 9.29
N ALA A 404 3.20 -11.80 10.61
CA ALA A 404 2.98 -10.68 11.53
C ALA A 404 4.20 -10.54 12.46
N GLY A 405 5.07 -9.58 12.17
CA GLY A 405 6.37 -9.49 12.82
C GLY A 405 7.21 -10.75 12.57
N ILE A 406 7.53 -11.49 13.63
CA ILE A 406 8.28 -12.76 13.54
C ILE A 406 7.38 -13.99 13.37
N ARG A 407 6.07 -13.86 13.61
CA ARG A 407 5.11 -14.97 13.54
C ARG A 407 4.72 -15.25 12.11
N LYS A 408 4.77 -16.52 11.72
CA LYS A 408 4.36 -17.01 10.39
C LYS A 408 3.26 -18.04 10.56
N ILE A 409 2.13 -17.83 9.89
CA ILE A 409 0.94 -18.65 10.03
C ILE A 409 0.34 -18.86 8.65
N PHE A 410 0.10 -20.10 8.26
CA PHE A 410 -0.67 -20.41 7.05
C PHE A 410 -2.17 -20.35 7.40
N ILE A 411 -2.91 -19.51 6.68
CA ILE A 411 -4.31 -19.20 6.94
C ILE A 411 -5.20 -19.45 5.73
N ASN A 412 -6.43 -19.74 5.98
CA ASN A 412 -7.54 -19.73 5.02
C ASN A 412 -8.49 -18.59 5.45
N MET A 413 -8.68 -17.60 4.56
CA MET A 413 -9.44 -16.36 4.78
C MET A 413 -10.89 -16.51 4.32
#